data_a92494c79f9052b59efc4fc5fbfa8b2d
#
_entry.id   a92494c79f9052b59efc4fc5fbfa8b2d
#
_cell.length_a   1.000
_cell.length_b   1.000
_cell.length_c   1.000
_cell.angle_alpha   90.00
_cell.angle_beta   90.00
_cell.angle_gamma   90.00
#
_symmetry.space_group_name_H-M   'P 1'
#
loop_
_entity.id
_entity.type
_entity.pdbx_description
1 polymer ?
#
loop_
_entity_poly.entity_id
_entity_poly.type
_entity_poly.pdbx_seq_one_letter_code
_entity_poly.pdbx_strand_id
1 'polypeptide(L)'
;MKITSEFPGGNIKIVTIENDIIRLDTDMRDSAGDWFYWAFGVEAADGETLHFSFPKNRVGYYGPAVSHDLLNWEWLGQKDEEDEFSYTFGKDEGIVYFAHHILYPENRISDLVKNYGFIKIGTLTQGRLGSSVPLVRFGQGDKKILLTARHHACESTGSYVLEGVLQGLAENPVSGFEVLAVPFVDYDGYLSGDQGKSRQPHDHNRDYDPALPSLYPETDAIKKLAKDVGVDYAFDFHSPYHKGGEHDLCFIVQKANVKELRRFAAILESQITDGAFRYQAKNDLAPGVKWNNPASHTFANYMAKEVGAKIACTLETAYFGEPDNVASADKYLELGRCFAAALKKYIEE
;
A
#
# COMPACT_ATOMS: atom_id res chain seq x y z
N MET A 1 25.21 20.74 0.24
CA MET A 1 24.09 19.83 0.54
C MET A 1 22.76 20.52 0.25
N LYS A 2 21.80 19.79 -0.38
CA LYS A 2 20.40 20.22 -0.59
C LYS A 2 19.49 19.06 -0.18
N ILE A 3 18.46 19.33 0.62
CA ILE A 3 17.44 18.34 1.01
C ILE A 3 16.11 18.75 0.37
N THR A 4 15.38 17.81 -0.20
CA THR A 4 14.09 18.03 -0.88
C THR A 4 13.07 16.95 -0.55
N SER A 5 11.80 17.33 -0.49
CA SER A 5 10.65 16.43 -0.50
C SER A 5 9.68 16.79 -1.64
N GLU A 6 10.17 17.50 -2.65
CA GLU A 6 9.37 17.97 -3.80
C GLU A 6 9.28 16.88 -4.88
N PHE A 7 8.68 15.73 -4.52
CA PHE A 7 8.34 14.62 -5.42
C PHE A 7 7.11 13.88 -4.87
N PRO A 8 6.37 13.14 -5.70
CA PRO A 8 5.22 12.37 -5.23
C PRO A 8 5.59 11.41 -4.11
N GLY A 9 4.94 11.54 -2.95
CA GLY A 9 5.26 10.80 -1.75
C GLY A 9 6.33 11.46 -0.85
N GLY A 10 6.88 12.61 -1.23
CA GLY A 10 7.88 13.31 -0.41
C GLY A 10 7.27 13.87 0.90
N ASN A 11 7.91 13.55 2.03
CA ASN A 11 7.47 13.95 3.37
C ASN A 11 8.67 14.03 4.31
N ILE A 12 9.06 15.19 4.74
CA ILE A 12 10.10 15.39 5.75
C ILE A 12 9.97 16.74 6.45
N LYS A 13 10.26 16.76 7.73
CA LYS A 13 10.46 17.96 8.52
C LYS A 13 11.93 18.05 8.95
N ILE A 14 12.63 19.06 8.50
CA ILE A 14 14.00 19.36 8.95
C ILE A 14 13.89 20.08 10.29
N VAL A 15 14.48 19.50 11.34
CA VAL A 15 14.51 20.06 12.69
C VAL A 15 15.75 20.93 12.89
N THR A 16 16.95 20.37 12.67
CA THR A 16 18.22 21.13 12.68
C THR A 16 19.20 20.54 11.67
N ILE A 17 20.13 21.39 11.21
CA ILE A 17 21.30 21.00 10.43
C ILE A 17 22.52 21.61 11.13
N GLU A 18 23.40 20.74 11.63
CA GLU A 18 24.62 21.13 12.35
C GLU A 18 25.82 20.41 11.72
N ASN A 19 26.52 21.10 10.79
CA ASN A 19 27.57 20.52 9.96
C ASN A 19 27.05 19.31 9.12
N ASP A 20 27.54 18.11 9.43
CA ASP A 20 27.20 16.83 8.83
C ASP A 20 26.08 16.07 9.56
N ILE A 21 25.55 16.62 10.66
CA ILE A 21 24.46 16.03 11.45
C ILE A 21 23.13 16.70 11.09
N ILE A 22 22.18 15.91 10.60
CA ILE A 22 20.85 16.34 10.18
C ILE A 22 19.81 15.68 11.09
N ARG A 23 19.09 16.49 11.89
CA ARG A 23 17.98 16.02 12.69
C ARG A 23 16.68 16.25 11.95
N LEU A 24 15.94 15.18 11.77
CA LEU A 24 14.73 15.10 10.97
C LEU A 24 13.55 14.64 11.81
N ASP A 25 12.33 14.84 11.31
CA ASP A 25 11.10 14.28 11.84
C ASP A 25 10.10 14.06 10.71
N THR A 26 9.05 13.28 10.97
CA THR A 26 7.91 13.14 10.07
C THR A 26 7.09 14.43 10.04
N ASP A 27 6.60 14.81 8.88
CA ASP A 27 5.61 15.87 8.79
C ASP A 27 4.20 15.28 8.93
N MET A 28 3.54 15.65 10.04
CA MET A 28 2.22 15.14 10.43
C MET A 28 1.06 16.02 9.93
N ARG A 29 1.27 16.77 8.85
CA ARG A 29 0.37 17.79 8.31
C ARG A 29 -1.09 17.37 8.15
N ASP A 30 -1.36 16.10 7.86
CA ASP A 30 -2.70 15.57 7.58
C ASP A 30 -3.26 14.66 8.68
N SER A 31 -2.44 14.22 9.61
CA SER A 31 -2.76 13.14 10.54
C SER A 31 -2.62 13.53 11.99
N ALA A 32 -3.49 13.01 12.85
CA ALA A 32 -3.36 13.08 14.29
C ALA A 32 -2.69 11.80 14.82
N GLY A 33 -1.84 11.94 15.85
CA GLY A 33 -1.18 10.80 16.50
C GLY A 33 0.30 10.66 16.13
N ASP A 34 0.86 9.50 16.44
CA ASP A 34 2.29 9.20 16.27
C ASP A 34 2.50 8.29 15.05
N TRP A 35 2.46 8.88 13.85
CA TRP A 35 2.71 8.19 12.59
C TRP A 35 4.15 8.37 12.14
N PHE A 36 4.62 7.52 11.23
CA PHE A 36 6.03 7.19 11.04
C PHE A 36 6.54 7.44 9.62
N TYR A 37 5.67 7.67 8.64
CA TYR A 37 6.06 7.77 7.24
C TYR A 37 6.87 9.04 6.96
N TRP A 38 7.97 8.87 6.25
CA TRP A 38 8.81 9.93 5.72
C TRP A 38 9.51 9.48 4.43
N ALA A 39 9.82 10.45 3.55
CA ALA A 39 10.62 10.25 2.35
C ALA A 39 11.23 11.58 1.92
N PHE A 40 12.52 11.60 1.60
CA PHE A 40 13.22 12.80 1.16
C PHE A 40 14.39 12.47 0.24
N GLY A 41 14.84 13.45 -0.55
CA GLY A 41 16.01 13.36 -1.40
C GLY A 41 17.12 14.27 -0.87
N VAL A 42 18.38 13.85 -1.06
CA VAL A 42 19.57 14.63 -0.70
C VAL A 42 20.53 14.68 -1.87
N GLU A 43 21.02 15.88 -2.16
CA GLU A 43 22.15 16.11 -3.05
C GLU A 43 23.32 16.68 -2.20
N ALA A 44 24.44 15.99 -2.20
CA ALA A 44 25.62 16.35 -1.42
C ALA A 44 26.91 16.26 -2.26
N ALA A 45 28.02 16.72 -1.73
CA ALA A 45 29.31 16.67 -2.42
C ALA A 45 29.87 15.24 -2.45
N ASP A 46 30.66 14.94 -3.50
CA ASP A 46 31.35 13.66 -3.63
C ASP A 46 32.23 13.37 -2.39
N GLY A 47 32.03 12.16 -1.83
CA GLY A 47 32.74 11.72 -0.64
C GLY A 47 32.23 12.33 0.69
N GLU A 48 31.20 13.18 0.65
CA GLU A 48 30.61 13.74 1.87
C GLU A 48 29.84 12.64 2.62
N THR A 49 30.05 12.52 3.93
CA THR A 49 29.25 11.62 4.78
C THR A 49 28.30 12.47 5.60
N LEU A 50 27.00 12.14 5.55
CA LEU A 50 25.97 12.80 6.32
C LEU A 50 25.35 11.82 7.32
N HIS A 51 25.04 12.33 8.52
CA HIS A 51 24.45 11.59 9.63
C HIS A 51 23.02 12.07 9.85
N PHE A 52 22.07 11.16 9.73
CA PHE A 52 20.64 11.43 9.88
C PHE A 52 20.12 10.83 11.18
N SER A 53 19.41 11.63 11.96
CA SER A 53 18.75 11.17 13.19
C SER A 53 17.27 11.57 13.22
N PHE A 54 16.45 10.65 13.70
CA PHE A 54 15.00 10.79 13.85
C PHE A 54 14.60 10.63 15.31
N PRO A 55 13.39 11.11 15.69
CA PRO A 55 12.77 10.69 16.94
C PRO A 55 12.58 9.18 17.00
N LYS A 56 12.37 8.69 18.23
CA LYS A 56 12.17 7.26 18.47
C LYS A 56 11.09 6.66 17.57
N ASN A 57 11.39 5.46 17.05
CA ASN A 57 10.48 4.62 16.28
C ASN A 57 10.12 5.20 14.88
N ARG A 58 11.13 5.76 14.18
CA ARG A 58 10.97 6.30 12.80
C ARG A 58 11.77 5.53 11.76
N VAL A 59 12.80 4.80 12.16
CA VAL A 59 13.65 4.02 11.23
C VAL A 59 13.35 2.53 11.39
N GLY A 60 13.30 1.82 10.25
CA GLY A 60 13.04 0.38 10.21
C GLY A 60 14.23 -0.47 10.63
N TYR A 61 14.04 -1.81 10.60
CA TYR A 61 15.08 -2.76 11.02
C TYR A 61 16.32 -2.74 10.13
N TYR A 62 16.13 -2.42 8.84
CA TYR A 62 17.18 -2.49 7.80
C TYR A 62 17.68 -1.11 7.40
N GLY A 63 17.51 -0.09 8.27
CA GLY A 63 17.75 1.30 7.92
C GLY A 63 16.68 1.85 6.98
N PRO A 64 16.96 2.96 6.26
CA PRO A 64 16.06 3.47 5.24
C PRO A 64 16.03 2.57 4.00
N ALA A 65 14.96 2.65 3.21
CA ALA A 65 15.01 2.30 1.81
C ALA A 65 15.73 3.43 1.04
N VAL A 66 16.59 3.07 0.09
CA VAL A 66 17.41 3.99 -0.70
C VAL A 66 17.09 3.82 -2.19
N SER A 67 17.04 4.92 -2.93
CA SER A 67 16.83 4.93 -4.37
C SER A 67 17.58 6.08 -5.04
N HIS A 68 17.99 5.89 -6.31
CA HIS A 68 18.58 6.92 -7.17
C HIS A 68 17.61 7.43 -8.25
N ASP A 69 16.45 6.80 -8.38
CA ASP A 69 15.51 7.05 -9.48
C ASP A 69 14.03 7.07 -9.07
N LEU A 70 13.73 6.88 -7.77
CA LEU A 70 12.38 6.71 -7.21
C LEU A 70 11.61 5.48 -7.72
N LEU A 71 12.24 4.62 -8.50
CA LEU A 71 11.62 3.42 -9.10
C LEU A 71 12.16 2.14 -8.47
N ASN A 72 13.47 2.10 -8.31
CA ASN A 72 14.21 0.98 -7.76
C ASN A 72 14.67 1.30 -6.36
N TRP A 73 14.27 0.47 -5.41
CA TRP A 73 14.53 0.67 -3.98
C TRP A 73 15.26 -0.52 -3.40
N GLU A 74 16.26 -0.26 -2.59
CA GLU A 74 16.98 -1.27 -1.79
C GLU A 74 17.07 -0.78 -0.34
N TRP A 75 17.23 -1.72 0.57
CA TRP A 75 17.51 -1.38 1.96
C TRP A 75 18.97 -0.95 2.10
N LEU A 76 19.22 0.13 2.85
CA LEU A 76 20.59 0.52 3.21
C LEU A 76 21.32 -0.62 3.94
N GLY A 77 20.56 -1.50 4.60
CA GLY A 77 21.06 -2.71 5.25
C GLY A 77 21.70 -2.45 6.63
N GLN A 78 21.87 -1.19 7.00
CA GLN A 78 22.50 -0.78 8.27
C GLN A 78 21.84 0.46 8.84
N LYS A 79 21.97 0.61 10.13
CA LYS A 79 21.69 1.84 10.89
C LYS A 79 22.77 1.98 11.95
N ASP A 80 23.11 3.22 12.30
CA ASP A 80 24.18 3.50 13.28
C ASP A 80 23.69 3.17 14.68
N GLU A 81 22.52 3.72 15.02
CA GLU A 81 21.79 3.47 16.27
C GLU A 81 20.29 3.25 15.95
N GLU A 82 19.47 3.02 16.97
CA GLU A 82 18.03 3.01 16.77
C GLU A 82 17.58 4.41 16.31
N ASP A 83 16.90 4.49 15.14
CA ASP A 83 16.44 5.71 14.51
C ASP A 83 17.55 6.66 13.97
N GLU A 84 18.76 6.13 13.73
CA GLU A 84 19.87 6.87 13.11
C GLU A 84 20.49 6.06 11.96
N PHE A 85 20.97 6.77 10.94
CA PHE A 85 21.76 6.19 9.86
C PHE A 85 22.69 7.21 9.25
N SER A 86 23.76 6.72 8.63
CA SER A 86 24.72 7.53 7.88
C SER A 86 24.74 7.11 6.42
N TYR A 87 25.08 8.06 5.55
CA TYR A 87 25.30 7.79 4.13
C TYR A 87 26.50 8.58 3.61
N THR A 88 27.40 7.89 2.89
CA THR A 88 28.53 8.50 2.20
C THR A 88 28.22 8.61 0.71
N PHE A 89 28.13 9.84 0.21
CA PHE A 89 27.77 10.10 -1.18
C PHE A 89 28.90 9.73 -2.13
N GLY A 90 28.57 8.94 -3.14
CA GLY A 90 29.49 8.53 -4.18
C GLY A 90 29.79 9.65 -5.17
N LYS A 91 30.75 9.39 -6.08
CA LYS A 91 31.10 10.34 -7.13
C LYS A 91 29.99 10.45 -8.18
N ASP A 92 29.60 11.68 -8.48
CA ASP A 92 28.57 11.99 -9.50
C ASP A 92 27.22 11.30 -9.24
N GLU A 93 26.89 11.01 -7.97
CA GLU A 93 25.72 10.21 -7.60
C GLU A 93 24.40 10.98 -7.79
N GLY A 94 24.44 12.31 -7.77
CA GLY A 94 23.26 13.15 -7.91
C GLY A 94 22.39 13.13 -6.65
N ILE A 95 21.04 13.10 -6.86
CA ILE A 95 20.11 13.02 -5.73
C ILE A 95 19.94 11.57 -5.30
N VAL A 96 20.21 11.32 -4.02
CA VAL A 96 19.90 10.04 -3.36
C VAL A 96 18.62 10.21 -2.55
N TYR A 97 17.66 9.32 -2.75
CA TYR A 97 16.38 9.33 -2.04
C TYR A 97 16.40 8.32 -0.91
N PHE A 98 15.89 8.75 0.24
CA PHE A 98 15.72 7.94 1.44
C PHE A 98 14.26 7.91 1.83
N ALA A 99 13.75 6.75 2.21
CA ALA A 99 12.38 6.59 2.65
C ALA A 99 12.25 5.61 3.82
N HIS A 100 11.20 5.78 4.61
CA HIS A 100 10.85 4.86 5.69
C HIS A 100 10.76 3.41 5.21
N HIS A 101 10.24 3.20 4.01
CA HIS A 101 10.08 1.90 3.36
C HIS A 101 10.10 2.06 1.84
N ILE A 102 10.09 0.94 1.12
CA ILE A 102 10.08 0.88 -0.35
C ILE A 102 8.83 1.58 -0.89
N LEU A 103 9.00 2.67 -1.66
CA LEU A 103 7.90 3.43 -2.23
C LEU A 103 7.41 2.80 -3.54
N TYR A 104 6.11 2.97 -3.81
CA TYR A 104 5.48 2.53 -5.05
C TYR A 104 5.12 3.77 -5.90
N PRO A 105 5.79 4.00 -7.02
CA PRO A 105 5.53 5.15 -7.90
C PRO A 105 4.35 4.88 -8.85
N GLU A 106 3.62 5.96 -9.19
CA GLU A 106 2.39 5.87 -10.01
C GLU A 106 2.63 5.38 -11.45
N ASN A 107 3.81 5.66 -12.02
CA ASN A 107 4.14 5.27 -13.38
C ASN A 107 4.13 3.75 -13.59
N ARG A 108 4.29 2.94 -12.54
CA ARG A 108 4.17 1.48 -12.63
C ARG A 108 2.80 1.02 -13.16
N ILE A 109 1.72 1.72 -12.79
CA ILE A 109 0.37 1.42 -13.32
C ILE A 109 0.29 1.77 -14.82
N SER A 110 0.90 2.89 -15.23
CA SER A 110 0.98 3.25 -16.66
C SER A 110 1.79 2.24 -17.46
N ASP A 111 2.87 1.72 -16.90
CA ASP A 111 3.70 0.70 -17.53
C ASP A 111 3.00 -0.66 -17.60
N LEU A 112 2.23 -1.03 -16.56
CA LEU A 112 1.35 -2.20 -16.60
C LEU A 112 0.38 -2.11 -17.80
N VAL A 113 -0.28 -0.96 -17.99
CA VAL A 113 -1.21 -0.75 -19.11
C VAL A 113 -0.50 -0.86 -20.47
N LYS A 114 0.71 -0.35 -20.59
CA LYS A 114 1.52 -0.49 -21.83
C LYS A 114 1.90 -1.95 -22.11
N ASN A 115 2.27 -2.69 -21.07
CA ASN A 115 2.68 -4.10 -21.21
C ASN A 115 1.51 -5.02 -21.58
N TYR A 116 0.30 -4.70 -21.10
CA TYR A 116 -0.94 -5.45 -21.37
C TYR A 116 -1.93 -4.54 -22.10
N GLY A 117 -1.76 -4.34 -23.40
CA GLY A 117 -2.50 -3.37 -24.22
C GLY A 117 -4.05 -3.48 -24.20
N PHE A 118 -4.61 -4.55 -23.61
CA PHE A 118 -6.05 -4.70 -23.39
C PHE A 118 -6.52 -4.11 -22.05
N ILE A 119 -5.61 -3.82 -21.11
CA ILE A 119 -5.91 -3.13 -19.86
C ILE A 119 -6.18 -1.66 -20.18
N LYS A 120 -7.26 -1.12 -19.65
CA LYS A 120 -7.63 0.29 -19.80
C LYS A 120 -7.46 1.03 -18.48
N ILE A 121 -6.99 2.26 -18.57
CA ILE A 121 -6.98 3.20 -17.47
C ILE A 121 -7.89 4.37 -17.80
N GLY A 122 -8.74 4.74 -16.86
CA GLY A 122 -9.63 5.89 -16.92
C GLY A 122 -9.57 6.66 -15.61
N THR A 123 -10.46 7.61 -15.44
CA THR A 123 -10.62 8.38 -14.20
C THR A 123 -11.86 7.89 -13.45
N LEU A 124 -11.71 7.51 -12.18
CA LEU A 124 -12.83 7.21 -11.30
C LEU A 124 -13.56 8.49 -10.91
N THR A 125 -12.83 9.47 -10.42
CA THR A 125 -13.31 10.78 -9.96
C THR A 125 -12.15 11.77 -9.87
N GLN A 126 -12.46 13.02 -9.54
CA GLN A 126 -11.46 14.00 -9.14
C GLN A 126 -11.33 14.00 -7.62
N GLY A 127 -10.10 13.98 -7.11
CA GLY A 127 -9.80 14.19 -5.70
C GLY A 127 -10.10 15.63 -5.24
N ARG A 128 -9.98 15.89 -3.95
CA ARG A 128 -10.25 17.22 -3.37
C ARG A 128 -9.29 18.30 -3.87
N LEU A 129 -8.04 17.93 -4.17
CA LEU A 129 -7.04 18.84 -4.71
C LEU A 129 -7.02 18.86 -6.24
N GLY A 130 -7.92 18.10 -6.88
CA GLY A 130 -8.13 18.08 -8.33
C GLY A 130 -7.33 17.03 -9.08
N SER A 131 -6.68 16.09 -8.40
CA SER A 131 -6.02 14.97 -9.06
C SER A 131 -7.04 13.99 -9.66
N SER A 132 -6.72 13.42 -10.82
CA SER A 132 -7.58 12.42 -11.48
C SER A 132 -7.30 11.03 -10.92
N VAL A 133 -8.17 10.55 -10.01
CA VAL A 133 -8.03 9.24 -9.38
C VAL A 133 -8.15 8.12 -10.41
N PRO A 134 -7.14 7.26 -10.59
CA PRO A 134 -7.12 6.28 -11.66
C PRO A 134 -8.07 5.11 -11.40
N LEU A 135 -8.76 4.66 -12.45
CA LEU A 135 -9.55 3.43 -12.50
C LEU A 135 -9.00 2.52 -13.59
N VAL A 136 -8.46 1.39 -13.20
CA VAL A 136 -7.98 0.34 -14.11
C VAL A 136 -9.10 -0.66 -14.36
N ARG A 137 -9.26 -1.07 -15.65
CA ARG A 137 -10.32 -2.02 -16.06
C ARG A 137 -9.80 -2.98 -17.12
N PHE A 138 -10.15 -4.26 -16.98
CA PHE A 138 -9.95 -5.29 -18.01
C PHE A 138 -10.82 -6.52 -17.77
N GLY A 139 -10.82 -7.44 -18.74
CA GLY A 139 -11.72 -8.59 -18.73
C GLY A 139 -13.12 -8.23 -19.19
N GLN A 140 -13.99 -9.26 -19.33
CA GLN A 140 -15.37 -9.11 -19.75
C GLN A 140 -16.25 -10.12 -19.03
N GLY A 141 -17.39 -9.67 -18.52
CA GLY A 141 -18.37 -10.52 -17.86
C GLY A 141 -19.30 -9.75 -16.94
N ASP A 142 -20.34 -10.44 -16.49
CA ASP A 142 -21.35 -9.87 -15.59
C ASP A 142 -20.87 -9.81 -14.14
N LYS A 143 -19.91 -10.67 -13.78
CA LYS A 143 -19.32 -10.71 -12.44
C LYS A 143 -18.16 -9.74 -12.31
N LYS A 144 -17.96 -9.17 -11.11
CA LYS A 144 -16.97 -8.12 -10.87
C LYS A 144 -16.04 -8.48 -9.73
N ILE A 145 -14.75 -8.22 -9.98
CA ILE A 145 -13.70 -8.19 -8.96
C ILE A 145 -13.30 -6.72 -8.77
N LEU A 146 -13.42 -6.19 -7.57
CA LEU A 146 -13.00 -4.84 -7.22
C LEU A 146 -11.78 -4.89 -6.29
N LEU A 147 -10.71 -4.22 -6.71
CA LEU A 147 -9.42 -4.17 -6.01
C LEU A 147 -9.11 -2.73 -5.66
N THR A 148 -8.67 -2.47 -4.43
CA THR A 148 -8.27 -1.13 -3.99
C THR A 148 -6.95 -1.18 -3.24
N ALA A 149 -6.19 -0.09 -3.31
CA ALA A 149 -5.02 0.15 -2.46
C ALA A 149 -4.92 1.64 -2.13
N ARG A 150 -4.09 1.99 -1.16
CA ARG A 150 -3.84 3.38 -0.78
C ARG A 150 -5.06 4.11 -0.24
N HIS A 151 -5.95 3.46 0.50
CA HIS A 151 -6.87 4.17 1.37
C HIS A 151 -6.12 5.01 2.42
N HIS A 152 -4.93 4.56 2.80
CA HIS A 152 -3.95 5.36 3.50
C HIS A 152 -2.79 5.69 2.56
N ALA A 153 -2.52 6.96 2.37
CA ALA A 153 -1.60 7.46 1.34
C ALA A 153 -0.18 6.87 1.41
N CYS A 154 0.34 6.63 2.61
CA CYS A 154 1.70 6.14 2.81
C CYS A 154 1.89 4.63 2.56
N GLU A 155 0.82 3.82 2.45
CA GLU A 155 0.92 2.36 2.44
C GLU A 155 1.30 1.78 1.07
N SER A 156 2.57 1.86 0.68
CA SER A 156 3.03 1.46 -0.66
C SER A 156 3.17 -0.04 -0.88
N THR A 157 3.38 -0.86 0.17
CA THR A 157 3.61 -2.30 0.00
C THR A 157 2.37 -3.01 -0.56
N GLY A 158 1.17 -2.60 -0.12
CA GLY A 158 -0.09 -3.07 -0.68
C GLY A 158 -0.27 -2.75 -2.17
N SER A 159 0.32 -1.65 -2.67
CA SER A 159 0.27 -1.29 -4.09
C SER A 159 1.08 -2.25 -4.97
N TYR A 160 2.23 -2.74 -4.50
CA TYR A 160 2.99 -3.77 -5.21
C TYR A 160 2.22 -5.09 -5.27
N VAL A 161 1.55 -5.47 -4.17
CA VAL A 161 0.70 -6.67 -4.16
C VAL A 161 -0.45 -6.51 -5.15
N LEU A 162 -1.14 -5.36 -5.14
CA LEU A 162 -2.20 -5.06 -6.11
C LEU A 162 -1.69 -5.19 -7.56
N GLU A 163 -0.52 -4.62 -7.88
CA GLU A 163 0.07 -4.74 -9.22
C GLU A 163 0.30 -6.21 -9.59
N GLY A 164 0.87 -7.01 -8.69
CA GLY A 164 1.06 -8.45 -8.89
C GLY A 164 -0.26 -9.19 -9.13
N VAL A 165 -1.33 -8.82 -8.42
CA VAL A 165 -2.69 -9.37 -8.66
C VAL A 165 -3.18 -9.00 -10.06
N LEU A 166 -3.00 -7.74 -10.49
CA LEU A 166 -3.41 -7.30 -11.83
C LEU A 166 -2.64 -8.04 -12.92
N GLN A 167 -1.32 -8.22 -12.76
CA GLN A 167 -0.47 -9.01 -13.67
C GLN A 167 -0.97 -10.47 -13.75
N GLY A 168 -1.16 -11.12 -12.61
CA GLY A 168 -1.58 -12.51 -12.56
C GLY A 168 -2.97 -12.75 -13.18
N LEU A 169 -3.93 -11.83 -12.95
CA LEU A 169 -5.26 -11.88 -13.57
C LEU A 169 -5.26 -11.50 -15.05
N ALA A 170 -4.33 -10.64 -15.49
CA ALA A 170 -4.15 -10.32 -16.91
C ALA A 170 -3.57 -11.49 -17.70
N GLU A 171 -2.60 -12.20 -17.13
CA GLU A 171 -1.97 -13.39 -17.72
C GLU A 171 -2.87 -14.63 -17.68
N ASN A 172 -3.63 -14.79 -16.60
CA ASN A 172 -4.52 -15.93 -16.36
C ASN A 172 -5.93 -15.46 -15.98
N PRO A 173 -6.70 -14.90 -16.92
CA PRO A 173 -7.99 -14.30 -16.63
C PRO A 173 -9.01 -15.30 -16.06
N VAL A 174 -9.90 -14.81 -15.22
CA VAL A 174 -11.07 -15.55 -14.74
C VAL A 174 -12.22 -15.33 -15.72
N SER A 175 -12.73 -16.42 -16.31
CA SER A 175 -13.80 -16.34 -17.30
C SER A 175 -15.08 -15.77 -16.71
N GLY A 176 -15.72 -14.86 -17.44
CA GLY A 176 -16.97 -14.22 -17.02
C GLY A 176 -16.82 -13.10 -15.98
N PHE A 177 -15.58 -12.66 -15.73
CA PHE A 177 -15.31 -11.56 -14.81
C PHE A 177 -14.72 -10.34 -15.49
N GLU A 178 -15.14 -9.16 -15.05
CA GLU A 178 -14.44 -7.90 -15.25
C GLU A 178 -13.69 -7.54 -13.97
N VAL A 179 -12.42 -7.12 -14.12
CA VAL A 179 -11.57 -6.62 -13.05
C VAL A 179 -11.62 -5.10 -13.07
N LEU A 180 -11.91 -4.52 -11.92
CA LEU A 180 -11.90 -3.09 -11.63
C LEU A 180 -10.87 -2.84 -10.54
N ALA A 181 -9.97 -1.87 -10.71
CA ALA A 181 -9.02 -1.54 -9.66
C ALA A 181 -8.85 -0.03 -9.49
N VAL A 182 -8.80 0.41 -8.23
CA VAL A 182 -8.45 1.77 -7.82
C VAL A 182 -7.11 1.70 -7.08
N PRO A 183 -5.98 1.83 -7.81
CA PRO A 183 -4.65 1.58 -7.24
C PRO A 183 -4.19 2.66 -6.25
N PHE A 184 -4.81 3.83 -6.28
CA PHE A 184 -4.56 4.95 -5.38
C PHE A 184 -5.89 5.56 -4.97
N VAL A 185 -6.48 5.11 -3.85
CA VAL A 185 -7.73 5.69 -3.36
C VAL A 185 -7.47 7.12 -2.86
N ASP A 186 -6.56 7.32 -1.91
CA ASP A 186 -6.09 8.64 -1.47
C ASP A 186 -4.98 9.16 -2.40
N TYR A 187 -5.34 9.48 -3.65
CA TYR A 187 -4.37 9.90 -4.65
C TYR A 187 -3.78 11.28 -4.36
N ASP A 188 -4.60 12.22 -3.92
CA ASP A 188 -4.13 13.54 -3.48
C ASP A 188 -3.11 13.42 -2.34
N GLY A 189 -3.39 12.57 -1.35
CA GLY A 189 -2.48 12.30 -0.24
C GLY A 189 -1.19 11.63 -0.68
N TYR A 190 -1.26 10.69 -1.64
CA TYR A 190 -0.05 10.11 -2.23
C TYR A 190 0.83 11.18 -2.89
N LEU A 191 0.25 12.05 -3.73
CA LEU A 191 1.00 13.12 -4.38
C LEU A 191 1.61 14.10 -3.39
N SER A 192 0.89 14.40 -2.31
CA SER A 192 1.32 15.32 -1.25
C SER A 192 2.31 14.71 -0.25
N GLY A 193 2.49 13.39 -0.24
CA GLY A 193 3.32 12.69 0.75
C GLY A 193 2.68 12.59 2.14
N ASP A 194 1.35 12.55 2.20
CA ASP A 194 0.60 12.44 3.44
C ASP A 194 0.75 11.06 4.11
N GLN A 195 0.52 11.00 5.42
CA GLN A 195 0.37 9.72 6.15
C GLN A 195 -0.91 9.01 5.68
N GLY A 196 -2.01 9.75 5.51
CA GLY A 196 -3.32 9.25 5.13
C GLY A 196 -4.07 8.53 6.24
N LYS A 197 -3.50 8.47 7.45
CA LYS A 197 -4.03 7.75 8.61
C LYS A 197 -4.54 8.71 9.68
N SER A 198 -5.58 8.31 10.42
CA SER A 198 -6.13 9.09 11.54
C SER A 198 -6.43 10.55 11.22
N ARG A 199 -6.85 10.84 10.00
CA ARG A 199 -7.33 12.15 9.60
C ARG A 199 -8.58 12.56 10.39
N GLN A 200 -8.81 13.84 10.55
CA GLN A 200 -9.99 14.36 11.23
C GLN A 200 -11.02 14.86 10.21
N PRO A 201 -12.31 14.52 10.37
CA PRO A 201 -12.94 13.70 11.43
C PRO A 201 -12.68 12.19 11.27
N HIS A 202 -12.29 11.69 10.12
CA HIS A 202 -11.90 10.32 9.82
C HIS A 202 -11.09 10.23 8.52
N ASP A 203 -10.35 9.13 8.33
CA ASP A 203 -9.62 8.84 7.10
C ASP A 203 -10.49 8.13 6.06
N HIS A 204 -9.95 7.92 4.84
CA HIS A 204 -10.66 7.31 3.72
C HIS A 204 -11.22 5.91 4.06
N ASN A 205 -10.48 5.07 4.83
CA ASN A 205 -10.96 3.74 5.19
C ASN A 205 -11.89 3.73 6.42
N ARG A 206 -12.44 4.89 6.78
CA ARG A 206 -13.52 5.08 7.77
C ARG A 206 -14.73 5.81 7.17
N ASP A 207 -14.70 6.11 5.87
CA ASP A 207 -15.70 6.91 5.14
C ASP A 207 -16.77 6.05 4.42
N TYR A 208 -16.87 4.78 4.80
CA TYR A 208 -17.82 3.82 4.21
C TYR A 208 -19.09 3.62 5.05
N ASP A 209 -19.50 4.63 5.84
CA ASP A 209 -20.78 4.60 6.53
C ASP A 209 -21.93 4.66 5.50
N PRO A 210 -22.85 3.68 5.48
CA PRO A 210 -23.97 3.68 4.55
C PRO A 210 -25.05 4.73 4.89
N ALA A 211 -25.09 5.21 6.15
CA ALA A 211 -26.06 6.16 6.65
C ALA A 211 -25.64 7.63 6.48
N LEU A 212 -24.38 7.89 6.18
CA LEU A 212 -23.83 9.23 6.06
C LEU A 212 -23.29 9.51 4.64
N PRO A 213 -23.36 10.78 4.18
CA PRO A 213 -22.64 11.21 2.99
C PRO A 213 -21.14 10.98 3.16
N SER A 214 -20.47 10.56 2.09
CA SER A 214 -19.02 10.44 2.11
C SER A 214 -18.34 11.80 2.25
N LEU A 215 -17.27 11.82 3.02
CA LEU A 215 -16.41 12.99 3.18
C LEU A 215 -15.49 13.16 1.97
N TYR A 216 -15.04 12.03 1.38
CA TYR A 216 -14.07 11.99 0.28
C TYR A 216 -14.76 11.64 -1.04
N PRO A 217 -14.50 12.40 -2.14
CA PRO A 217 -15.04 12.09 -3.46
C PRO A 217 -14.67 10.68 -3.94
N GLU A 218 -13.49 10.19 -3.57
CA GLU A 218 -12.96 8.88 -3.92
C GLU A 218 -13.81 7.76 -3.33
N THR A 219 -14.12 7.84 -2.04
CA THR A 219 -14.94 6.83 -1.35
C THR A 219 -16.39 6.88 -1.83
N ASP A 220 -16.93 8.07 -2.12
CA ASP A 220 -18.26 8.22 -2.73
C ASP A 220 -18.32 7.56 -4.10
N ALA A 221 -17.34 7.82 -4.95
CA ALA A 221 -17.25 7.24 -6.28
C ALA A 221 -17.07 5.71 -6.24
N ILE A 222 -16.29 5.16 -5.31
CA ILE A 222 -16.15 3.71 -5.10
C ILE A 222 -17.48 3.10 -4.63
N LYS A 223 -18.16 3.72 -3.64
CA LYS A 223 -19.48 3.27 -3.16
C LYS A 223 -20.50 3.23 -4.30
N LYS A 224 -20.54 4.28 -5.11
CA LYS A 224 -21.41 4.38 -6.28
C LYS A 224 -21.06 3.34 -7.34
N LEU A 225 -19.80 3.25 -7.75
CA LEU A 225 -19.32 2.24 -8.70
C LEU A 225 -19.76 0.83 -8.27
N ALA A 226 -19.47 0.46 -7.01
CA ALA A 226 -19.78 -0.87 -6.50
C ALA A 226 -21.29 -1.20 -6.51
N LYS A 227 -22.14 -0.20 -6.22
CA LYS A 227 -23.61 -0.37 -6.29
C LYS A 227 -24.11 -0.46 -7.72
N ASP A 228 -23.58 0.35 -8.63
CA ASP A 228 -24.02 0.42 -10.02
C ASP A 228 -23.69 -0.85 -10.80
N VAL A 229 -22.52 -1.48 -10.53
CA VAL A 229 -22.08 -2.66 -11.29
C VAL A 229 -22.34 -3.99 -10.59
N GLY A 230 -22.56 -3.97 -9.27
CA GLY A 230 -22.52 -5.16 -8.42
C GLY A 230 -21.09 -5.73 -8.32
N VAL A 231 -20.66 -6.10 -7.12
CA VAL A 231 -19.31 -6.63 -6.90
C VAL A 231 -19.41 -8.01 -6.23
N ASP A 232 -18.83 -9.02 -6.86
CA ASP A 232 -18.81 -10.40 -6.33
C ASP A 232 -17.65 -10.61 -5.34
N TYR A 233 -16.48 -10.01 -5.63
CA TYR A 233 -15.26 -10.14 -4.83
C TYR A 233 -14.60 -8.78 -4.67
N ALA A 234 -14.24 -8.41 -3.44
CA ALA A 234 -13.65 -7.12 -3.12
C ALA A 234 -12.44 -7.28 -2.20
N PHE A 235 -11.30 -6.70 -2.59
CA PHE A 235 -10.06 -6.81 -1.84
C PHE A 235 -9.40 -5.44 -1.71
N ASP A 236 -8.96 -5.14 -0.49
CA ASP A 236 -8.30 -3.88 -0.15
C ASP A 236 -6.88 -4.18 0.35
N PHE A 237 -5.88 -3.63 -0.31
CA PHE A 237 -4.48 -3.90 -0.04
C PHE A 237 -3.88 -2.78 0.79
N HIS A 238 -3.43 -3.14 1.99
CA HIS A 238 -2.91 -2.24 3.02
C HIS A 238 -1.53 -2.64 3.51
N SER A 239 -1.00 -1.79 4.39
CA SER A 239 0.14 -2.11 5.22
C SER A 239 -0.22 -1.84 6.69
N PRO A 240 0.23 -2.69 7.62
CA PRO A 240 -0.10 -2.55 9.03
C PRO A 240 0.61 -1.36 9.69
N TYR A 241 0.50 -1.23 11.02
CA TYR A 241 1.28 -0.25 11.77
C TYR A 241 2.77 -0.59 11.71
N HIS A 242 3.60 0.40 11.66
CA HIS A 242 5.05 0.49 11.56
C HIS A 242 5.83 -0.85 11.57
N LYS A 243 6.15 -1.43 12.74
CA LYS A 243 6.93 -2.66 12.92
C LYS A 243 6.64 -3.33 14.25
N GLY A 244 7.03 -4.59 14.37
CA GLY A 244 6.93 -5.40 15.60
C GLY A 244 5.73 -6.34 15.65
N GLY A 245 5.98 -7.59 15.99
CA GLY A 245 4.95 -8.61 16.16
C GLY A 245 4.16 -8.88 14.87
N GLU A 246 2.83 -8.77 14.91
CA GLU A 246 2.00 -8.99 13.73
C GLU A 246 2.25 -7.98 12.60
N HIS A 247 2.82 -6.81 12.90
CA HIS A 247 3.10 -5.79 11.89
C HIS A 247 4.26 -6.15 10.95
N ASP A 248 5.02 -7.19 11.28
CA ASP A 248 6.09 -7.73 10.43
C ASP A 248 5.59 -8.87 9.52
N LEU A 249 4.30 -9.20 9.57
CA LEU A 249 3.67 -10.31 8.86
C LEU A 249 2.76 -9.83 7.74
N CYS A 250 2.37 -10.79 6.87
CA CYS A 250 1.25 -10.65 5.95
C CYS A 250 0.04 -11.43 6.50
N PHE A 251 -1.13 -10.81 6.51
CA PHE A 251 -2.35 -11.44 7.04
C PHE A 251 -3.63 -10.82 6.47
N ILE A 252 -4.69 -11.61 6.40
CA ILE A 252 -6.02 -11.14 6.04
C ILE A 252 -6.76 -10.64 7.28
N VAL A 253 -7.36 -9.46 7.18
CA VAL A 253 -8.33 -8.95 8.16
C VAL A 253 -9.72 -9.41 7.72
N GLN A 254 -10.20 -10.47 8.35
CA GLN A 254 -11.48 -11.11 8.03
C GLN A 254 -12.65 -10.22 8.48
N LYS A 255 -13.66 -10.06 7.64
CA LYS A 255 -14.86 -9.26 7.94
C LYS A 255 -16.10 -10.17 8.01
N ALA A 256 -16.99 -10.12 7.05
CA ALA A 256 -18.11 -11.03 6.93
C ALA A 256 -17.70 -12.33 6.18
N ASN A 257 -18.60 -13.31 6.15
CA ASN A 257 -18.39 -14.58 5.41
C ASN A 257 -17.11 -15.35 5.81
N VAL A 258 -16.84 -15.40 7.11
CA VAL A 258 -15.61 -15.98 7.67
C VAL A 258 -15.29 -17.37 7.16
N LYS A 259 -16.31 -18.21 6.91
CA LYS A 259 -16.13 -19.57 6.36
C LYS A 259 -15.48 -19.52 4.97
N GLU A 260 -16.00 -18.68 4.10
CA GLU A 260 -15.48 -18.51 2.73
C GLU A 260 -14.10 -17.86 2.72
N LEU A 261 -13.89 -16.88 3.61
CA LEU A 261 -12.58 -16.26 3.79
C LEU A 261 -11.52 -17.27 4.26
N ARG A 262 -11.85 -18.16 5.20
CA ARG A 262 -10.92 -19.22 5.65
C ARG A 262 -10.61 -20.22 4.54
N ARG A 263 -11.62 -20.56 3.68
CA ARG A 263 -11.38 -21.40 2.51
C ARG A 263 -10.43 -20.70 1.53
N PHE A 264 -10.67 -19.43 1.23
CA PHE A 264 -9.79 -18.62 0.38
C PHE A 264 -8.39 -18.52 0.97
N ALA A 265 -8.25 -18.23 2.27
CA ALA A 265 -6.98 -18.14 3.00
C ALA A 265 -6.15 -19.43 2.89
N ALA A 266 -6.79 -20.59 3.04
CA ALA A 266 -6.12 -21.88 2.89
C ALA A 266 -5.66 -22.12 1.44
N ILE A 267 -6.44 -21.70 0.46
CA ILE A 267 -6.06 -21.77 -0.96
C ILE A 267 -4.87 -20.82 -1.20
N LEU A 268 -4.92 -19.57 -0.71
CA LEU A 268 -3.83 -18.61 -0.85
C LEU A 268 -2.53 -19.15 -0.25
N GLU A 269 -2.56 -19.65 0.98
CA GLU A 269 -1.39 -20.25 1.62
C GLU A 269 -0.79 -21.39 0.76
N SER A 270 -1.63 -22.20 0.11
CA SER A 270 -1.18 -23.29 -0.77
C SER A 270 -0.56 -22.82 -2.10
N GLN A 271 -0.77 -21.56 -2.49
CA GLN A 271 -0.22 -20.98 -3.71
C GLN A 271 1.06 -20.17 -3.47
N ILE A 272 1.44 -19.93 -2.21
CA ILE A 272 2.64 -19.14 -1.88
C ILE A 272 3.89 -19.86 -2.38
N THR A 273 4.68 -19.17 -3.20
CA THR A 273 5.98 -19.62 -3.71
C THR A 273 7.12 -19.15 -2.81
N ASP A 274 8.31 -19.76 -2.95
CA ASP A 274 9.51 -19.33 -2.20
C ASP A 274 9.95 -17.89 -2.55
N GLY A 275 9.56 -17.37 -3.73
CA GLY A 275 9.83 -16.00 -4.16
C GLY A 275 8.87 -14.95 -3.61
N ALA A 276 7.74 -15.37 -3.04
CA ALA A 276 6.71 -14.48 -2.54
C ALA A 276 7.03 -13.96 -1.11
N PHE A 277 6.51 -12.77 -0.78
CA PHE A 277 6.41 -12.37 0.62
C PHE A 277 5.50 -13.35 1.34
N ARG A 278 5.97 -13.92 2.46
CA ARG A 278 5.32 -15.04 3.14
C ARG A 278 3.94 -14.66 3.67
N TYR A 279 2.93 -15.45 3.31
CA TYR A 279 1.60 -15.42 3.91
C TYR A 279 1.30 -16.74 4.59
N GLN A 280 0.69 -16.69 5.76
CA GLN A 280 0.22 -17.85 6.51
C GLN A 280 -1.17 -17.57 7.10
N ALA A 281 -2.16 -18.39 6.80
CA ALA A 281 -3.55 -18.22 7.21
C ALA A 281 -3.75 -18.20 8.75
N LYS A 282 -2.83 -18.78 9.52
CA LYS A 282 -2.84 -18.73 10.98
C LYS A 282 -2.66 -17.32 11.56
N ASN A 283 -2.11 -16.38 10.75
CA ASN A 283 -1.89 -14.99 11.15
C ASN A 283 -3.12 -14.11 10.94
N ASP A 284 -4.14 -14.61 10.26
CA ASP A 284 -5.35 -13.86 9.93
C ASP A 284 -6.09 -13.37 11.17
N LEU A 285 -6.59 -12.14 11.11
CA LEU A 285 -7.36 -11.54 12.19
C LEU A 285 -8.86 -11.79 11.99
N ALA A 286 -9.42 -12.64 12.84
CA ALA A 286 -10.87 -12.86 12.87
C ALA A 286 -11.64 -11.59 13.33
N PRO A 287 -12.95 -11.46 13.00
CA PRO A 287 -13.77 -10.36 13.50
C PRO A 287 -13.80 -10.31 15.03
N GLY A 288 -13.60 -9.12 15.58
CA GLY A 288 -13.58 -8.88 17.04
C GLY A 288 -12.26 -9.25 17.74
N VAL A 289 -11.26 -9.70 16.97
CA VAL A 289 -9.92 -10.02 17.53
C VAL A 289 -9.01 -8.82 17.37
N LYS A 290 -8.29 -8.46 18.46
CA LYS A 290 -7.40 -7.29 18.53
C LYS A 290 -8.12 -6.01 18.04
N TRP A 291 -7.56 -5.31 17.08
CA TRP A 291 -8.10 -4.08 16.51
C TRP A 291 -9.15 -4.30 15.39
N ASN A 292 -9.40 -5.54 14.96
CA ASN A 292 -10.37 -5.84 13.90
C ASN A 292 -11.83 -5.68 14.40
N ASN A 293 -12.32 -4.45 14.41
CA ASN A 293 -13.70 -4.16 14.79
C ASN A 293 -14.69 -4.44 13.64
N PRO A 294 -15.64 -5.37 13.80
CA PRO A 294 -16.63 -5.69 12.77
C PRO A 294 -17.68 -4.59 12.55
N ALA A 295 -17.75 -3.59 13.44
CA ALA A 295 -18.66 -2.44 13.28
C ALA A 295 -18.00 -1.24 12.59
N SER A 296 -16.69 -1.30 12.26
CA SER A 296 -16.00 -0.20 11.59
C SER A 296 -16.52 0.03 10.16
N HIS A 297 -16.60 1.30 9.74
CA HIS A 297 -17.04 1.71 8.41
C HIS A 297 -15.89 1.66 7.40
N THR A 298 -15.33 0.46 7.18
CA THR A 298 -14.24 0.21 6.22
C THR A 298 -14.78 -0.24 4.87
N PHE A 299 -13.97 -0.09 3.81
CA PHE A 299 -14.24 -0.63 2.48
C PHE A 299 -14.72 -2.09 2.53
N ALA A 300 -13.95 -2.98 3.15
CA ALA A 300 -14.26 -4.40 3.18
C ALA A 300 -15.60 -4.69 3.91
N ASN A 301 -15.90 -3.99 5.00
CA ASN A 301 -17.20 -4.13 5.67
C ASN A 301 -18.35 -3.66 4.79
N TYR A 302 -18.19 -2.54 4.08
CA TYR A 302 -19.20 -2.02 3.18
C TYR A 302 -19.46 -2.96 2.01
N MET A 303 -18.42 -3.46 1.36
CA MET A 303 -18.56 -4.41 0.25
C MET A 303 -19.24 -5.70 0.68
N ALA A 304 -18.93 -6.20 1.88
CA ALA A 304 -19.57 -7.41 2.40
C ALA A 304 -21.04 -7.21 2.79
N LYS A 305 -21.38 -6.08 3.42
CA LYS A 305 -22.70 -5.88 4.06
C LYS A 305 -23.69 -5.15 3.16
N GLU A 306 -23.22 -4.12 2.45
CA GLU A 306 -24.08 -3.21 1.67
C GLU A 306 -24.13 -3.55 0.19
N VAL A 307 -23.03 -4.12 -0.35
CA VAL A 307 -22.95 -4.55 -1.75
C VAL A 307 -23.26 -6.05 -1.89
N GLY A 308 -22.98 -6.84 -0.85
CA GLY A 308 -23.24 -8.28 -0.84
C GLY A 308 -22.15 -9.11 -1.50
N ALA A 309 -20.92 -8.62 -1.53
CA ALA A 309 -19.78 -9.35 -2.07
C ALA A 309 -19.60 -10.70 -1.33
N LYS A 310 -19.36 -11.78 -2.09
CA LYS A 310 -19.14 -13.13 -1.54
C LYS A 310 -17.93 -13.20 -0.64
N ILE A 311 -16.86 -12.54 -1.06
CA ILE A 311 -15.67 -12.30 -0.26
C ILE A 311 -15.37 -10.81 -0.30
N ALA A 312 -15.16 -10.22 0.88
CA ALA A 312 -14.60 -8.89 1.03
C ALA A 312 -13.66 -8.88 2.24
N CYS A 313 -12.40 -8.52 2.03
CA CYS A 313 -11.40 -8.46 3.09
C CYS A 313 -10.31 -7.45 2.79
N THR A 314 -9.51 -7.16 3.81
CA THR A 314 -8.27 -6.41 3.70
C THR A 314 -7.10 -7.37 3.80
N LEU A 315 -6.08 -7.23 2.95
CA LEU A 315 -4.78 -7.87 3.09
C LEU A 315 -3.78 -6.83 3.61
N GLU A 316 -3.24 -7.08 4.78
CA GLU A 316 -2.17 -6.28 5.38
C GLU A 316 -0.82 -6.89 5.01
N THR A 317 0.09 -6.07 4.47
CA THR A 317 1.43 -6.51 4.05
C THR A 317 2.49 -5.66 4.73
N ALA A 318 3.32 -6.29 5.56
CA ALA A 318 4.35 -5.61 6.37
C ALA A 318 5.26 -4.69 5.55
N TYR A 319 5.80 -3.65 6.20
CA TYR A 319 6.79 -2.76 5.56
C TYR A 319 8.19 -3.38 5.49
N PHE A 320 8.59 -4.16 6.49
CA PHE A 320 9.96 -4.66 6.64
C PHE A 320 10.06 -6.18 6.52
N GLY A 321 9.12 -6.90 7.13
CA GLY A 321 9.15 -8.36 7.25
C GLY A 321 10.12 -8.86 8.31
N GLU A 322 10.18 -10.18 8.44
CA GLU A 322 11.09 -10.89 9.34
C GLU A 322 12.46 -11.12 8.69
N PRO A 323 13.55 -11.40 9.47
CA PRO A 323 14.90 -11.57 8.92
C PRO A 323 15.05 -12.65 7.83
N ASP A 324 14.22 -13.69 7.87
CA ASP A 324 14.17 -14.75 6.85
C ASP A 324 13.15 -14.46 5.73
N ASN A 325 12.45 -13.33 5.80
CA ASN A 325 11.46 -12.89 4.85
C ASN A 325 11.49 -11.36 4.66
N VAL A 326 12.67 -10.79 4.47
CA VAL A 326 12.87 -9.35 4.26
C VAL A 326 12.04 -8.85 3.09
N ALA A 327 11.35 -7.74 3.30
CA ALA A 327 10.49 -7.09 2.32
C ALA A 327 11.27 -6.62 1.08
N SER A 328 10.72 -6.84 -0.10
CA SER A 328 11.21 -6.30 -1.37
C SER A 328 10.07 -6.15 -2.38
N ALA A 329 10.24 -5.28 -3.37
CA ALA A 329 9.27 -5.07 -4.44
C ALA A 329 8.91 -6.40 -5.14
N ASP A 330 9.92 -7.21 -5.49
CA ASP A 330 9.71 -8.49 -6.19
C ASP A 330 8.89 -9.48 -5.36
N LYS A 331 9.15 -9.58 -4.06
CA LYS A 331 8.39 -10.47 -3.17
C LYS A 331 6.92 -10.06 -3.05
N TYR A 332 6.64 -8.75 -3.04
CA TYR A 332 5.26 -8.26 -3.00
C TYR A 332 4.53 -8.50 -4.33
N LEU A 333 5.20 -8.28 -5.46
CA LEU A 333 4.66 -8.59 -6.78
C LEU A 333 4.33 -10.08 -6.90
N GLU A 334 5.24 -10.94 -6.44
CA GLU A 334 5.04 -12.38 -6.46
C GLU A 334 3.91 -12.82 -5.51
N LEU A 335 3.80 -12.23 -4.31
CA LEU A 335 2.63 -12.44 -3.43
C LEU A 335 1.32 -12.08 -4.16
N GLY A 336 1.32 -10.99 -4.92
CA GLY A 336 0.18 -10.58 -5.74
C GLY A 336 -0.19 -11.61 -6.80
N ARG A 337 0.80 -12.19 -7.50
CA ARG A 337 0.56 -13.28 -8.48
C ARG A 337 0.02 -14.53 -7.80
N CYS A 338 0.56 -14.90 -6.64
CA CYS A 338 0.04 -16.01 -5.83
C CYS A 338 -1.42 -15.75 -5.42
N PHE A 339 -1.76 -14.51 -5.04
CA PHE A 339 -3.11 -14.11 -4.71
C PHE A 339 -4.06 -14.24 -5.90
N ALA A 340 -3.64 -13.81 -7.09
CA ALA A 340 -4.42 -13.95 -8.33
C ALA A 340 -4.68 -15.43 -8.66
N ALA A 341 -3.66 -16.28 -8.55
CA ALA A 341 -3.80 -17.73 -8.76
C ALA A 341 -4.78 -18.34 -7.74
N ALA A 342 -4.68 -17.95 -6.47
CA ALA A 342 -5.59 -18.39 -5.41
C ALA A 342 -7.03 -17.94 -5.67
N LEU A 343 -7.23 -16.70 -6.10
CA LEU A 343 -8.55 -16.16 -6.40
C LEU A 343 -9.19 -16.91 -7.58
N LYS A 344 -8.43 -17.13 -8.65
CA LYS A 344 -8.89 -17.92 -9.78
C LYS A 344 -9.30 -19.32 -9.36
N LYS A 345 -8.42 -20.03 -8.63
CA LYS A 345 -8.71 -21.38 -8.13
C LYS A 345 -9.96 -21.40 -7.24
N TYR A 346 -10.10 -20.45 -6.31
CA TYR A 346 -11.27 -20.34 -5.44
C TYR A 346 -12.57 -20.15 -6.21
N ILE A 347 -12.55 -19.38 -7.30
CA ILE A 347 -13.74 -19.09 -8.14
C ILE A 347 -14.13 -20.29 -8.99
N GLU A 348 -13.15 -21.06 -9.48
CA GLU A 348 -13.36 -22.20 -10.39
C GLU A 348 -13.74 -23.50 -9.66
N GLU A 349 -13.50 -23.61 -8.34
CA GLU A 349 -13.96 -24.69 -7.45
C GLU A 349 -15.41 -24.49 -6.94
#